data_71b529e600d86bffc76d3b67c2a99b14
#
_entry.id   71b529e600d86bffc76d3b67c2a99b14
#
_cell.length_a   1.000
_cell.length_b   1.000
_cell.length_c   1.000
_cell.angle_alpha   90.00
_cell.angle_beta   90.00
_cell.angle_gamma   90.00
#
_symmetry.space_group_name_H-M   'P 1'
#
loop_
_entity.id
_entity.type
_entity.pdbx_description
1 polymer ?
#
loop_
_entity_poly.entity_id
_entity_poly.type
_entity_poly.pdbx_seq_one_letter_code
_entity_poly.pdbx_strand_id
1 'polypeptide(L)'
;MRTVTSIRAMMPGTTEGSISMNKRFTTGIAAGALILSLTACGGSRGGGDAAGEGGSNEGAKIGVAMPTQQSERWIADGENVKSQLEELGYEVDLQYANDDIPTQVSQIENMINGGVKALVVASIDGTTLTSVLDTAESQDIPVIAYDRLINGSETVDYYTTFDNFEVGVQQATSLLIGLGVLDEEGNETGEEGPFNVELFAGSPDDNNATFFWDGAMETLQPYLDSGVLNVPSGQTEFEQAAILRWLPDTAQDRMEDLLTVGGGARIDGVLSPYDGLSIGIISALTSGGYSPDDLPVVTGQDAEVGSVKSMIAGEQYSTIFKDVRELGGQAVTMVDALMKGEEPEVNDTETYDNGEKIVPSYLLESEIVTVDNYEEVLVDSGYYTADELK
;
A
#
# COMPACT_ATOMS: atom_id res chain seq x y z
N MET A 1 -5.63 -50.04 -17.42
CA MET A 1 -5.89 -50.97 -16.29
C MET A 1 -4.71 -50.86 -15.34
N ARG A 2 -4.77 -50.03 -14.34
CA ARG A 2 -4.00 -50.10 -13.08
C ARG A 2 -4.76 -49.31 -12.04
N THR A 3 -5.10 -49.94 -10.99
CA THR A 3 -6.02 -49.65 -9.91
C THR A 3 -5.42 -48.61 -8.94
N VAL A 4 -6.17 -47.55 -8.60
CA VAL A 4 -5.82 -46.60 -7.55
C VAL A 4 -6.48 -47.10 -6.26
N THR A 5 -5.67 -47.34 -5.25
CA THR A 5 -6.10 -47.76 -3.91
C THR A 5 -6.20 -46.54 -3.01
N SER A 6 -7.43 -46.27 -2.56
CA SER A 6 -7.78 -45.29 -1.55
C SER A 6 -7.35 -45.75 -0.16
N ILE A 7 -6.61 -44.94 0.58
CA ILE A 7 -6.34 -45.14 2.01
C ILE A 7 -7.10 -44.08 2.79
N ARG A 8 -8.07 -44.55 3.55
CA ARG A 8 -8.90 -43.84 4.49
C ARG A 8 -8.23 -43.95 5.87
N ALA A 9 -7.77 -42.83 6.44
CA ALA A 9 -7.24 -42.80 7.80
C ALA A 9 -8.35 -42.46 8.79
N MET A 10 -8.41 -43.27 9.85
CA MET A 10 -9.36 -43.22 10.97
C MET A 10 -8.96 -42.18 11.98
N MET A 11 -9.94 -41.45 12.50
CA MET A 11 -9.84 -40.65 13.75
C MET A 11 -9.99 -41.57 14.98
N PRO A 12 -9.37 -41.24 16.10
CA PRO A 12 -9.85 -41.72 17.40
C PRO A 12 -10.42 -40.59 18.25
N GLY A 13 -11.50 -40.90 18.85
CA GLY A 13 -12.46 -40.46 19.78
C GLY A 13 -12.02 -39.63 20.99
N THR A 14 -12.99 -38.87 21.37
CA THR A 14 -13.21 -38.04 22.57
C THR A 14 -13.17 -38.85 23.87
N THR A 15 -12.57 -38.29 24.91
CA THR A 15 -12.95 -38.57 26.31
C THR A 15 -13.18 -37.29 27.09
N GLU A 16 -14.42 -37.14 27.53
CA GLU A 16 -14.86 -36.19 28.55
C GLU A 16 -14.27 -36.54 29.91
N GLY A 17 -13.91 -35.53 30.68
CA GLY A 17 -13.53 -35.62 32.10
C GLY A 17 -14.03 -34.42 32.89
N SER A 18 -15.20 -34.63 33.49
CA SER A 18 -15.84 -33.74 34.46
C SER A 18 -15.29 -33.99 35.86
N ILE A 19 -14.89 -32.94 36.60
CA ILE A 19 -14.85 -32.95 38.11
C ILE A 19 -15.01 -31.50 38.59
N SER A 20 -16.20 -31.17 39.04
CA SER A 20 -16.68 -30.94 40.42
C SER A 20 -16.03 -29.81 41.23
N MET A 21 -16.85 -28.86 41.45
CA MET A 21 -16.96 -27.74 42.38
C MET A 21 -16.62 -28.10 43.85
N ASN A 22 -15.93 -27.24 44.59
CA ASN A 22 -16.22 -27.06 46.04
C ASN A 22 -15.94 -25.61 46.48
N LYS A 23 -17.02 -25.00 47.00
CA LYS A 23 -17.04 -23.77 47.76
C LYS A 23 -16.50 -24.01 49.18
N ARG A 24 -15.77 -23.06 49.75
CA ARG A 24 -15.90 -22.72 51.18
C ARG A 24 -15.62 -21.23 51.44
N PHE A 25 -16.61 -20.61 52.06
CA PHE A 25 -16.63 -19.32 52.73
C PHE A 25 -15.75 -19.34 54.01
N THR A 26 -15.11 -18.22 54.33
CA THR A 26 -15.00 -17.78 55.72
C THR A 26 -14.83 -16.26 55.79
N THR A 27 -15.72 -15.68 56.57
CA THR A 27 -15.88 -14.30 56.98
C THR A 27 -14.92 -14.00 58.16
N GLY A 28 -14.36 -12.79 58.21
CA GLY A 28 -13.64 -12.31 59.39
C GLY A 28 -13.64 -10.78 59.48
N ILE A 29 -14.41 -10.26 60.42
CA ILE A 29 -14.60 -8.85 60.80
C ILE A 29 -13.61 -8.51 61.93
N ALA A 30 -13.05 -7.28 61.94
CA ALA A 30 -12.85 -6.38 63.09
C ALA A 30 -11.86 -5.26 62.72
N ALA A 31 -12.29 -4.03 62.63
CA ALA A 31 -12.47 -3.00 63.64
C ALA A 31 -11.18 -2.30 64.09
N GLY A 32 -11.02 -1.03 63.70
CA GLY A 32 -10.82 0.10 64.56
C GLY A 32 -9.39 0.54 64.94
N ALA A 33 -9.01 1.74 64.44
CA ALA A 33 -8.59 2.81 65.37
C ALA A 33 -8.13 4.07 64.56
N LEU A 34 -8.84 5.17 64.79
CA LEU A 34 -8.39 6.53 64.49
C LEU A 34 -7.24 6.91 65.48
N ILE A 35 -6.19 7.53 64.90
CA ILE A 35 -5.33 8.49 65.67
C ILE A 35 -5.03 9.66 64.71
N LEU A 36 -5.57 10.83 65.08
CA LEU A 36 -5.11 12.14 64.65
C LEU A 36 -3.84 12.52 65.40
N SER A 37 -2.84 13.01 64.69
CA SER A 37 -1.87 13.95 65.26
C SER A 37 -1.31 14.88 64.21
N LEU A 38 -1.48 16.19 64.49
CA LEU A 38 -0.96 17.34 63.77
C LEU A 38 0.53 17.58 64.08
N THR A 39 1.12 18.34 63.14
CA THR A 39 2.29 19.24 63.25
C THR A 39 3.67 18.64 62.98
N ALA A 40 4.42 19.14 62.00
CA ALA A 40 5.21 20.35 62.02
C ALA A 40 6.15 20.40 60.80
N CYS A 41 6.43 21.58 60.32
CA CYS A 41 7.41 21.94 59.28
C CYS A 41 8.82 21.39 59.52
N GLY A 42 9.49 20.96 58.43
CA GLY A 42 10.92 20.69 58.44
C GLY A 42 11.39 20.16 57.10
N GLY A 43 12.02 20.98 56.28
CA GLY A 43 12.52 20.58 54.95
C GLY A 43 13.64 19.56 55.04
N SER A 44 13.62 18.63 54.11
CA SER A 44 14.83 17.93 53.67
C SER A 44 14.60 17.34 52.28
N ARG A 45 15.60 17.47 51.45
CA ARG A 45 15.75 16.96 50.09
C ARG A 45 15.69 15.44 50.07
N GLY A 46 15.11 14.92 48.95
CA GLY A 46 15.53 13.65 48.37
C GLY A 46 14.44 12.58 48.34
N GLY A 47 14.11 12.13 47.18
CA GLY A 47 13.31 10.97 46.88
C GLY A 47 12.15 11.33 45.99
N GLY A 48 12.39 11.53 44.69
CA GLY A 48 11.34 11.59 43.69
C GLY A 48 10.78 10.20 43.51
N ASP A 49 9.54 9.97 43.95
CA ASP A 49 8.72 8.94 43.37
C ASP A 49 8.41 9.40 41.94
N ALA A 50 8.97 8.68 40.94
CA ALA A 50 8.54 8.77 39.57
C ALA A 50 7.15 8.13 39.46
N ALA A 51 6.13 8.91 39.84
CA ALA A 51 4.82 8.72 39.23
C ALA A 51 4.99 9.15 37.80
N GLY A 52 4.81 8.21 36.83
CA GLY A 52 4.85 8.51 35.45
C GLY A 52 3.88 9.65 35.13
N GLU A 53 4.44 10.85 34.89
CA GLU A 53 3.76 11.88 34.20
C GLU A 53 3.56 11.33 32.78
N GLY A 54 2.33 10.94 32.41
CA GLY A 54 1.89 10.89 31.04
C GLY A 54 2.08 12.30 30.50
N GLY A 55 3.28 12.60 30.01
CA GLY A 55 3.55 13.83 29.29
C GLY A 55 2.59 13.86 28.11
N SER A 56 1.84 14.94 27.93
CA SER A 56 1.12 15.15 26.69
C SER A 56 2.18 15.15 25.58
N ASN A 57 2.01 14.28 24.57
CA ASN A 57 2.87 14.26 23.39
C ASN A 57 2.60 15.47 22.46
N GLU A 58 1.82 16.45 22.94
CA GLU A 58 1.51 17.70 22.27
C GLU A 58 2.81 18.46 21.96
N GLY A 59 3.01 18.76 20.68
CA GLY A 59 4.26 19.37 20.18
C GLY A 59 5.41 18.38 19.92
N ALA A 60 5.19 17.07 20.11
CA ALA A 60 6.19 16.08 19.65
C ALA A 60 6.36 16.17 18.13
N LYS A 61 7.61 16.17 17.66
CA LYS A 61 7.93 16.29 16.23
C LYS A 61 7.94 14.93 15.55
N ILE A 62 7.20 14.80 14.45
CA ILE A 62 7.13 13.60 13.61
C ILE A 62 7.78 13.89 12.27
N GLY A 63 8.66 12.99 11.82
CA GLY A 63 9.28 13.07 10.49
C GLY A 63 8.44 12.32 9.46
N VAL A 64 8.18 12.97 8.32
CA VAL A 64 7.45 12.38 7.19
C VAL A 64 8.31 12.56 5.93
N ALA A 65 8.81 11.43 5.39
CA ALA A 65 9.69 11.41 4.23
C ALA A 65 8.97 10.77 3.04
N MET A 66 8.67 11.59 2.02
CA MET A 66 7.99 11.19 0.78
C MET A 66 8.97 11.13 -0.39
N PRO A 67 8.74 10.25 -1.40
CA PRO A 67 9.70 10.03 -2.48
C PRO A 67 9.80 11.20 -3.45
N THR A 68 8.67 11.76 -3.88
CA THR A 68 8.65 12.71 -4.98
C THR A 68 7.44 13.65 -4.93
N GLN A 69 7.49 14.74 -5.69
CA GLN A 69 6.34 15.62 -5.99
C GLN A 69 5.92 15.53 -7.47
N GLN A 70 6.45 14.57 -8.23
CA GLN A 70 6.12 14.42 -9.67
C GLN A 70 4.77 13.71 -9.86
N SER A 71 4.38 12.82 -8.96
CA SER A 71 3.04 12.24 -8.92
C SER A 71 2.17 13.04 -7.95
N GLU A 72 0.95 13.35 -8.37
CA GLU A 72 -0.05 14.09 -7.58
C GLU A 72 -0.38 13.34 -6.29
N ARG A 73 -0.41 12.02 -6.35
CA ARG A 73 -0.67 11.14 -5.23
C ARG A 73 0.27 11.42 -4.06
N TRP A 74 1.60 11.45 -4.29
CA TRP A 74 2.57 11.65 -3.19
C TRP A 74 2.44 12.99 -2.49
N ILE A 75 1.98 14.03 -3.22
CA ILE A 75 1.66 15.33 -2.61
C ILE A 75 0.45 15.18 -1.69
N ALA A 76 -0.61 14.51 -2.15
CA ALA A 76 -1.81 14.25 -1.36
C ALA A 76 -1.51 13.38 -0.12
N ASP A 77 -0.74 12.30 -0.28
CA ASP A 77 -0.29 11.45 0.83
C ASP A 77 0.42 12.26 1.93
N GLY A 78 1.43 13.05 1.56
CA GLY A 78 2.19 13.85 2.51
C GLY A 78 1.35 14.89 3.24
N GLU A 79 0.48 15.60 2.52
CA GLU A 79 -0.39 16.60 3.13
C GLU A 79 -1.49 15.97 3.99
N ASN A 80 -2.02 14.79 3.63
CA ASN A 80 -2.97 14.05 4.46
C ASN A 80 -2.34 13.61 5.78
N VAL A 81 -1.17 12.98 5.75
CA VAL A 81 -0.45 12.58 6.96
C VAL A 81 -0.14 13.80 7.82
N LYS A 82 0.39 14.87 7.22
CA LYS A 82 0.75 16.09 7.92
C LYS A 82 -0.45 16.74 8.59
N SER A 83 -1.53 16.99 7.85
CA SER A 83 -2.70 17.70 8.38
C SER A 83 -3.35 16.95 9.54
N GLN A 84 -3.50 15.61 9.41
CA GLN A 84 -4.09 14.78 10.45
C GLN A 84 -3.20 14.68 11.69
N LEU A 85 -1.86 14.63 11.56
CA LEU A 85 -0.94 14.70 12.71
C LEU A 85 -0.99 16.07 13.40
N GLU A 86 -1.05 17.16 12.63
CA GLU A 86 -1.16 18.52 13.17
C GLU A 86 -2.49 18.72 13.91
N GLU A 87 -3.60 18.11 13.44
CA GLU A 87 -4.89 18.11 14.15
C GLU A 87 -4.82 17.42 15.53
N LEU A 88 -3.94 16.42 15.69
CA LEU A 88 -3.67 15.75 16.95
C LEU A 88 -2.67 16.53 17.83
N GLY A 89 -2.13 17.66 17.36
CA GLY A 89 -1.21 18.54 18.09
C GLY A 89 0.26 18.19 17.94
N TYR A 90 0.64 17.33 16.98
CA TYR A 90 2.03 17.04 16.65
C TYR A 90 2.65 18.15 15.78
N GLU A 91 3.97 18.33 15.88
CA GLU A 91 4.75 19.09 14.89
C GLU A 91 5.20 18.14 13.77
N VAL A 92 5.07 18.54 12.51
CA VAL A 92 5.42 17.67 11.37
C VAL A 92 6.55 18.26 10.53
N ASP A 93 7.57 17.42 10.29
CA ASP A 93 8.66 17.70 9.34
C ASP A 93 8.43 16.87 8.08
N LEU A 94 7.69 17.45 7.12
CA LEU A 94 7.38 16.83 5.84
C LEU A 94 8.43 17.21 4.80
N GLN A 95 9.09 16.21 4.19
CA GLN A 95 10.10 16.39 3.16
C GLN A 95 9.82 15.50 1.94
N TYR A 96 10.14 16.02 0.75
CA TYR A 96 10.07 15.30 -0.52
C TYR A 96 11.48 15.22 -1.14
N ALA A 97 11.91 14.04 -1.54
CA ALA A 97 13.28 13.82 -2.04
C ALA A 97 13.41 13.93 -3.57
N ASN A 98 12.31 14.11 -4.30
CA ASN A 98 12.28 14.25 -5.77
C ASN A 98 12.99 13.11 -6.50
N ASP A 99 12.76 11.87 -6.05
CA ASP A 99 13.35 10.62 -6.57
C ASP A 99 14.89 10.56 -6.48
N ASP A 100 15.51 11.41 -5.65
CA ASP A 100 16.93 11.38 -5.36
C ASP A 100 17.23 10.68 -4.03
N ILE A 101 17.74 9.44 -4.09
CA ILE A 101 18.00 8.59 -2.91
C ILE A 101 18.94 9.28 -1.92
N PRO A 102 20.11 9.86 -2.32
CA PRO A 102 20.97 10.56 -1.39
C PRO A 102 20.27 11.71 -0.65
N THR A 103 19.36 12.41 -1.32
CA THR A 103 18.56 13.47 -0.72
C THR A 103 17.62 12.87 0.33
N GLN A 104 16.91 11.77 0.04
CA GLN A 104 16.04 11.12 1.01
C GLN A 104 16.79 10.67 2.27
N VAL A 105 17.93 10.00 2.10
CA VAL A 105 18.81 9.61 3.22
C VAL A 105 19.19 10.82 4.08
N SER A 106 19.65 11.91 3.44
CA SER A 106 20.05 13.14 4.16
C SER A 106 18.88 13.82 4.87
N GLN A 107 17.68 13.79 4.29
CA GLN A 107 16.46 14.32 4.92
C GLN A 107 16.10 13.53 6.17
N ILE A 108 16.11 12.19 6.11
CA ILE A 108 15.84 11.32 7.26
C ILE A 108 16.90 11.52 8.35
N GLU A 109 18.19 11.59 7.99
CA GLU A 109 19.26 11.92 8.95
C GLU A 109 19.01 13.26 9.65
N ASN A 110 18.57 14.28 8.91
CA ASN A 110 18.28 15.58 9.48
C ASN A 110 17.05 15.56 10.41
N MET A 111 16.02 14.78 10.08
CA MET A 111 14.85 14.54 10.94
C MET A 111 15.25 13.90 12.26
N ILE A 112 16.06 12.81 12.21
CA ILE A 112 16.60 12.11 13.38
C ILE A 112 17.41 13.07 14.26
N ASN A 113 18.37 13.79 13.66
CA ASN A 113 19.18 14.78 14.36
C ASN A 113 18.35 15.98 14.90
N GLY A 114 17.23 16.28 14.25
CA GLY A 114 16.24 17.28 14.66
C GLY A 114 15.36 16.84 15.83
N GLY A 115 15.48 15.58 16.26
CA GLY A 115 14.84 15.02 17.45
C GLY A 115 13.38 14.62 17.23
N VAL A 116 13.03 14.16 16.01
CA VAL A 116 11.73 13.54 15.75
C VAL A 116 11.49 12.36 16.68
N LYS A 117 10.22 12.07 16.95
CA LYS A 117 9.81 11.01 17.88
C LYS A 117 9.30 9.76 17.17
N ALA A 118 8.96 9.88 15.90
CA ALA A 118 8.64 8.79 15.00
C ALA A 118 8.97 9.20 13.57
N LEU A 119 9.12 8.24 12.69
CA LEU A 119 9.31 8.41 11.25
C LEU A 119 8.20 7.67 10.50
N VAL A 120 7.61 8.38 9.52
CA VAL A 120 6.74 7.82 8.48
C VAL A 120 7.49 7.95 7.17
N VAL A 121 7.84 6.82 6.53
CA VAL A 121 8.78 6.82 5.41
C VAL A 121 8.20 6.06 4.22
N ALA A 122 7.94 6.77 3.13
CA ALA A 122 7.71 6.20 1.81
C ALA A 122 9.05 6.17 1.04
N SER A 123 9.67 5.02 0.94
CA SER A 123 11.00 4.90 0.34
C SER A 123 10.98 5.12 -1.17
N ILE A 124 12.03 5.75 -1.71
CA ILE A 124 12.28 5.78 -3.16
C ILE A 124 12.69 4.39 -3.63
N ASP A 125 13.64 3.80 -2.92
CA ASP A 125 14.17 2.45 -3.13
C ASP A 125 14.21 1.75 -1.77
N GLY A 126 13.45 0.66 -1.67
CA GLY A 126 13.26 -0.06 -0.41
C GLY A 126 14.54 -0.63 0.19
N THR A 127 15.64 -0.71 -0.57
CA THR A 127 16.90 -1.35 -0.14
C THR A 127 17.97 -0.38 0.34
N THR A 128 17.74 0.93 0.29
CA THR A 128 18.82 1.94 0.44
C THR A 128 18.83 2.66 1.79
N LEU A 129 17.86 2.40 2.66
CA LEU A 129 17.65 3.17 3.88
C LEU A 129 18.19 2.51 5.15
N THR A 130 18.66 1.25 5.10
CA THR A 130 19.08 0.46 6.27
C THR A 130 20.00 1.24 7.22
N SER A 131 21.06 1.84 6.69
CA SER A 131 22.06 2.54 7.54
C SER A 131 21.52 3.77 8.27
N VAL A 132 20.59 4.52 7.65
CA VAL A 132 20.00 5.69 8.30
C VAL A 132 18.95 5.26 9.32
N LEU A 133 18.24 4.16 9.06
CA LEU A 133 17.26 3.59 10.00
C LEU A 133 17.92 2.96 11.22
N ASP A 134 19.12 2.34 11.10
CA ASP A 134 19.93 1.89 12.24
C ASP A 134 20.22 3.07 13.20
N THR A 135 20.36 4.28 12.65
CA THR A 135 20.54 5.49 13.47
C THR A 135 19.25 5.86 14.21
N ALA A 136 18.09 5.68 13.61
CA ALA A 136 16.79 5.87 14.26
C ALA A 136 16.59 4.88 15.41
N GLU A 137 16.91 3.59 15.19
CA GLU A 137 16.86 2.56 16.21
C GLU A 137 17.74 2.90 17.42
N SER A 138 18.97 3.35 17.18
CA SER A 138 19.91 3.73 18.24
C SER A 138 19.41 4.88 19.14
N GLN A 139 18.37 5.58 18.73
CA GLN A 139 17.72 6.68 19.44
C GLN A 139 16.28 6.36 19.87
N ASP A 140 15.88 5.08 19.81
CA ASP A 140 14.53 4.60 20.11
C ASP A 140 13.43 5.35 19.32
N ILE A 141 13.70 5.68 18.04
CA ILE A 141 12.75 6.33 17.14
C ILE A 141 12.05 5.27 16.31
N PRO A 142 10.75 5.01 16.51
CA PRO A 142 10.01 4.04 15.72
C PRO A 142 9.84 4.48 14.27
N VAL A 143 9.82 3.48 13.37
CA VAL A 143 9.74 3.65 11.93
C VAL A 143 8.52 2.92 11.38
N ILE A 144 7.65 3.67 10.72
CA ILE A 144 6.52 3.16 9.95
C ILE A 144 6.87 3.28 8.47
N ALA A 145 6.95 2.13 7.78
CA ALA A 145 6.98 2.12 6.33
C ALA A 145 5.59 2.52 5.81
N TYR A 146 5.55 3.47 4.90
CA TYR A 146 4.34 4.03 4.34
C TYR A 146 4.22 3.68 2.87
N ASP A 147 3.14 3.02 2.47
CA ASP A 147 2.85 2.56 1.12
C ASP A 147 3.89 1.57 0.56
N ARG A 148 5.18 1.86 0.64
CA ARG A 148 6.28 1.04 0.13
C ARG A 148 7.03 0.36 1.27
N LEU A 149 7.19 -0.97 1.18
CA LEU A 149 7.95 -1.74 2.15
C LEU A 149 9.44 -1.36 2.09
N ILE A 150 10.05 -1.20 3.27
CA ILE A 150 11.50 -1.01 3.38
C ILE A 150 12.15 -2.35 3.68
N ASN A 151 13.00 -2.80 2.78
CA ASN A 151 13.67 -4.11 2.82
C ASN A 151 15.02 -4.05 3.52
N GLY A 152 15.46 -5.20 4.05
CA GLY A 152 16.80 -5.38 4.63
C GLY A 152 17.05 -4.56 5.90
N SER A 153 16.01 -4.27 6.69
CA SER A 153 16.12 -3.54 7.94
C SER A 153 15.28 -4.16 9.04
N GLU A 154 15.91 -4.49 10.17
CA GLU A 154 15.19 -4.91 11.39
C GLU A 154 14.45 -3.74 12.06
N THR A 155 14.81 -2.49 11.73
CA THR A 155 14.32 -1.26 12.38
C THR A 155 12.90 -0.89 11.98
N VAL A 156 12.36 -1.38 10.87
CA VAL A 156 11.00 -1.08 10.45
C VAL A 156 10.01 -1.74 11.40
N ASP A 157 9.30 -0.95 12.21
CA ASP A 157 8.40 -1.47 13.23
C ASP A 157 7.06 -1.92 12.67
N TYR A 158 6.47 -1.10 11.77
CA TYR A 158 5.18 -1.32 11.15
C TYR A 158 5.19 -0.91 9.69
N TYR A 159 4.20 -1.44 8.97
CA TYR A 159 3.96 -1.09 7.57
C TYR A 159 2.47 -0.80 7.37
N THR A 160 2.13 0.25 6.63
CA THR A 160 0.76 0.51 6.19
C THR A 160 0.74 0.71 4.68
N THR A 161 -0.16 -0.01 4.03
CA THR A 161 -0.32 -0.02 2.57
C THR A 161 -1.71 -0.55 2.21
N PHE A 162 -1.94 -0.81 0.94
CA PHE A 162 -3.12 -1.55 0.43
C PHE A 162 -2.80 -3.04 0.27
N ASP A 163 -3.81 -3.88 0.05
CA ASP A 163 -3.56 -5.25 -0.39
C ASP A 163 -3.02 -5.24 -1.82
N ASN A 164 -1.69 -5.21 -1.92
CA ASN A 164 -1.01 -5.03 -3.20
C ASN A 164 -1.19 -6.21 -4.16
N PHE A 165 -1.40 -7.42 -3.63
CA PHE A 165 -1.72 -8.57 -4.47
C PHE A 165 -3.11 -8.42 -5.08
N GLU A 166 -4.10 -8.06 -4.26
CA GLU A 166 -5.47 -7.82 -4.70
C GLU A 166 -5.55 -6.66 -5.71
N VAL A 167 -4.75 -5.61 -5.54
CA VAL A 167 -4.62 -4.54 -6.56
C VAL A 167 -4.22 -5.11 -7.91
N GLY A 168 -3.26 -6.03 -7.95
CA GLY A 168 -2.87 -6.72 -9.19
C GLY A 168 -3.99 -7.56 -9.78
N VAL A 169 -4.71 -8.30 -8.96
CA VAL A 169 -5.91 -9.06 -9.36
C VAL A 169 -6.96 -8.13 -9.96
N GLN A 170 -7.22 -7.00 -9.33
CA GLN A 170 -8.19 -6.00 -9.81
C GLN A 170 -7.77 -5.37 -11.15
N GLN A 171 -6.48 -5.07 -11.34
CA GLN A 171 -5.96 -4.58 -12.63
C GLN A 171 -6.22 -5.58 -13.76
N ALA A 172 -5.89 -6.84 -13.54
CA ALA A 172 -6.10 -7.90 -14.50
C ALA A 172 -7.58 -8.18 -14.76
N THR A 173 -8.39 -8.20 -13.70
CA THR A 173 -9.86 -8.38 -13.80
C THR A 173 -10.48 -7.26 -14.63
N SER A 174 -10.10 -6.00 -14.38
CA SER A 174 -10.63 -4.88 -15.16
C SER A 174 -10.19 -4.94 -16.63
N LEU A 175 -8.97 -5.42 -16.92
CA LEU A 175 -8.54 -5.69 -18.30
C LEU A 175 -9.43 -6.73 -18.98
N LEU A 176 -9.70 -7.84 -18.31
CA LEU A 176 -10.54 -8.92 -18.85
C LEU A 176 -12.00 -8.49 -19.05
N ILE A 177 -12.55 -7.66 -18.14
CA ILE A 177 -13.89 -7.07 -18.29
C ILE A 177 -13.91 -6.14 -19.52
N GLY A 178 -12.94 -5.25 -19.64
CA GLY A 178 -12.84 -4.32 -20.77
C GLY A 178 -12.70 -5.02 -22.12
N LEU A 179 -12.04 -6.19 -22.15
CA LEU A 179 -11.95 -7.04 -23.33
C LEU A 179 -13.23 -7.87 -23.59
N GLY A 180 -14.18 -7.86 -22.65
CA GLY A 180 -15.41 -8.66 -22.73
C GLY A 180 -15.20 -10.15 -22.44
N VAL A 181 -14.05 -10.56 -21.93
CA VAL A 181 -13.77 -11.95 -21.50
C VAL A 181 -14.50 -12.28 -20.21
N LEU A 182 -14.58 -11.33 -19.30
CA LEU A 182 -15.42 -11.39 -18.11
C LEU A 182 -16.58 -10.39 -18.20
N ASP A 183 -17.68 -10.68 -17.51
CA ASP A 183 -18.73 -9.70 -17.21
C ASP A 183 -18.38 -8.87 -15.96
N GLU A 184 -19.22 -7.88 -15.62
CA GLU A 184 -18.99 -7.01 -14.45
C GLU A 184 -19.04 -7.75 -13.10
N GLU A 185 -19.69 -8.91 -13.07
CA GLU A 185 -19.73 -9.79 -11.91
C GLU A 185 -18.55 -10.78 -11.85
N GLY A 186 -17.62 -10.71 -12.83
CA GLY A 186 -16.43 -11.55 -12.91
C GLY A 186 -16.68 -12.95 -13.48
N ASN A 187 -17.83 -13.20 -14.13
CA ASN A 187 -18.10 -14.49 -14.76
C ASN A 187 -17.57 -14.51 -16.20
N GLU A 188 -17.13 -15.68 -16.66
CA GLU A 188 -16.73 -15.86 -18.07
C GLU A 188 -17.91 -15.65 -19.03
N THR A 189 -17.72 -14.81 -20.04
CA THR A 189 -18.73 -14.51 -21.08
C THR A 189 -18.76 -15.58 -22.17
N GLY A 190 -17.69 -16.33 -22.31
CA GLY A 190 -17.47 -17.29 -23.38
C GLY A 190 -16.80 -16.70 -24.63
N GLU A 191 -16.24 -15.49 -24.54
CA GLU A 191 -15.39 -14.94 -25.59
C GLU A 191 -14.10 -15.78 -25.76
N GLU A 192 -13.80 -16.20 -26.99
CA GLU A 192 -12.72 -17.14 -27.27
C GLU A 192 -11.41 -16.45 -27.69
N GLY A 193 -11.40 -15.14 -27.97
CA GLY A 193 -10.23 -14.39 -28.45
C GLY A 193 -9.72 -14.84 -29.83
N PRO A 194 -8.41 -14.78 -30.15
CA PRO A 194 -7.35 -14.23 -29.28
C PRO A 194 -7.39 -12.70 -29.21
N PHE A 195 -7.20 -12.16 -28.02
CA PHE A 195 -6.96 -10.74 -27.80
C PHE A 195 -5.46 -10.49 -27.66
N ASN A 196 -4.91 -9.54 -28.40
CA ASN A 196 -3.52 -9.14 -28.28
C ASN A 196 -3.36 -8.15 -27.14
N VAL A 197 -2.63 -8.52 -26.11
CA VAL A 197 -2.37 -7.68 -24.94
C VAL A 197 -0.87 -7.44 -24.77
N GLU A 198 -0.50 -6.28 -24.28
CA GLU A 198 0.87 -6.01 -23.83
C GLU A 198 0.88 -5.77 -22.31
N LEU A 199 1.94 -6.21 -21.66
CA LEU A 199 2.06 -6.20 -20.23
C LEU A 199 3.10 -5.18 -19.78
N PHE A 200 2.74 -4.33 -18.81
CA PHE A 200 3.65 -3.42 -18.12
C PHE A 200 3.67 -3.76 -16.64
N ALA A 201 4.84 -3.66 -16.05
CA ALA A 201 5.06 -3.82 -14.62
C ALA A 201 5.62 -2.53 -14.01
N GLY A 202 5.52 -2.44 -12.69
CA GLY A 202 6.03 -1.31 -11.92
C GLY A 202 7.55 -1.28 -11.80
N SER A 203 8.04 -0.42 -10.92
CA SER A 203 9.48 -0.24 -10.70
C SER A 203 10.06 -1.40 -9.89
N PRO A 204 11.20 -1.99 -10.30
CA PRO A 204 11.81 -3.11 -9.59
C PRO A 204 12.47 -2.72 -8.26
N ASP A 205 12.60 -1.44 -7.96
CA ASP A 205 13.07 -0.93 -6.66
C ASP A 205 11.92 -0.67 -5.66
N ASP A 206 10.69 -0.97 -6.07
CA ASP A 206 9.48 -0.91 -5.27
C ASP A 206 8.91 -2.32 -5.07
N ASN A 207 8.87 -2.78 -3.82
CA ASN A 207 8.38 -4.11 -3.48
C ASN A 207 6.94 -4.36 -3.94
N ASN A 208 6.10 -3.33 -3.96
CA ASN A 208 4.70 -3.44 -4.36
C ASN A 208 4.55 -3.89 -5.81
N ALA A 209 5.48 -3.47 -6.68
CA ALA A 209 5.44 -3.82 -8.10
C ALA A 209 5.44 -5.33 -8.35
N THR A 210 6.13 -6.10 -7.50
CA THR A 210 6.15 -7.56 -7.56
C THR A 210 4.78 -8.13 -7.17
N PHE A 211 4.17 -7.62 -6.09
CA PHE A 211 2.84 -8.06 -5.66
C PHE A 211 1.75 -7.73 -6.70
N PHE A 212 1.78 -6.53 -7.28
CA PHE A 212 0.87 -6.17 -8.38
C PHE A 212 1.02 -7.13 -9.57
N TRP A 213 2.28 -7.41 -9.95
CA TRP A 213 2.57 -8.34 -11.04
C TRP A 213 2.08 -9.75 -10.74
N ASP A 214 2.36 -10.26 -9.56
CA ASP A 214 2.00 -11.63 -9.17
C ASP A 214 0.47 -11.80 -9.14
N GLY A 215 -0.28 -10.85 -8.56
CA GLY A 215 -1.74 -10.85 -8.57
C GLY A 215 -2.33 -10.75 -9.97
N ALA A 216 -1.77 -9.87 -10.80
CA ALA A 216 -2.20 -9.74 -12.19
C ALA A 216 -1.91 -11.01 -12.99
N MET A 217 -0.73 -11.60 -12.85
CA MET A 217 -0.36 -12.81 -13.60
C MET A 217 -1.10 -14.03 -13.10
N GLU A 218 -1.41 -14.16 -11.80
CA GLU A 218 -2.28 -15.24 -11.32
C GLU A 218 -3.64 -15.19 -12.01
N THR A 219 -4.19 -14.00 -12.24
CA THR A 219 -5.47 -13.78 -12.91
C THR A 219 -5.39 -14.01 -14.43
N LEU A 220 -4.32 -13.52 -15.09
CA LEU A 220 -4.20 -13.58 -16.57
C LEU A 220 -3.66 -14.91 -17.08
N GLN A 221 -2.86 -15.66 -16.30
CA GLN A 221 -2.16 -16.85 -16.76
C GLN A 221 -3.09 -17.92 -17.36
N PRO A 222 -4.27 -18.22 -16.79
CA PRO A 222 -5.20 -19.18 -17.41
C PRO A 222 -5.64 -18.78 -18.84
N TYR A 223 -5.79 -17.49 -19.11
CA TYR A 223 -6.19 -16.95 -20.41
C TYR A 223 -5.02 -16.91 -21.39
N LEU A 224 -3.81 -16.70 -20.92
CA LEU A 224 -2.58 -16.83 -21.72
C LEU A 224 -2.35 -18.31 -22.10
N ASP A 225 -2.50 -19.23 -21.16
CA ASP A 225 -2.33 -20.69 -21.40
C ASP A 225 -3.37 -21.27 -22.35
N SER A 226 -4.61 -20.77 -22.29
CA SER A 226 -5.69 -21.19 -23.21
C SER A 226 -5.59 -20.55 -24.59
N GLY A 227 -4.82 -19.45 -24.73
CA GLY A 227 -4.71 -18.68 -25.98
C GLY A 227 -5.85 -17.68 -26.21
N VAL A 228 -6.69 -17.42 -25.20
CA VAL A 228 -7.66 -16.32 -25.22
C VAL A 228 -6.92 -14.97 -25.23
N LEU A 229 -5.82 -14.89 -24.48
CA LEU A 229 -4.88 -13.77 -24.53
C LEU A 229 -3.61 -14.17 -25.26
N ASN A 230 -3.06 -13.28 -26.05
CA ASN A 230 -1.78 -13.41 -26.73
C ASN A 230 -0.93 -12.16 -26.46
N VAL A 231 0.34 -12.33 -26.14
CA VAL A 231 1.30 -11.22 -25.97
C VAL A 231 2.18 -11.16 -27.22
N PRO A 232 1.93 -10.25 -28.18
CA PRO A 232 2.64 -10.21 -29.47
C PRO A 232 4.15 -10.01 -29.32
N SER A 233 4.60 -9.26 -28.30
CA SER A 233 6.02 -9.08 -28.00
C SER A 233 6.69 -10.33 -27.44
N GLY A 234 5.91 -11.25 -26.86
CA GLY A 234 6.41 -12.37 -26.06
C GLY A 234 7.07 -11.97 -24.75
N GLN A 235 6.90 -10.73 -24.28
CA GLN A 235 7.47 -10.22 -23.02
C GLN A 235 6.50 -10.47 -21.87
N THR A 236 6.63 -11.60 -21.23
CA THR A 236 5.73 -12.09 -20.16
C THR A 236 6.40 -12.18 -18.79
N GLU A 237 7.67 -11.78 -18.67
CA GLU A 237 8.39 -11.79 -17.42
C GLU A 237 8.45 -10.39 -16.80
N PHE A 238 8.44 -10.30 -15.48
CA PHE A 238 8.46 -9.04 -14.74
C PHE A 238 9.57 -8.10 -15.21
N GLU A 239 10.79 -8.60 -15.31
CA GLU A 239 11.97 -7.80 -15.68
C GLU A 239 11.90 -7.24 -17.10
N GLN A 240 11.14 -7.90 -17.99
CA GLN A 240 10.93 -7.42 -19.37
C GLN A 240 9.89 -6.32 -19.42
N ALA A 241 8.92 -6.35 -18.50
CA ALA A 241 7.78 -5.43 -18.44
C ALA A 241 8.01 -4.23 -17.51
N ALA A 242 9.03 -4.29 -16.63
CA ALA A 242 9.25 -3.33 -15.56
C ALA A 242 9.64 -1.93 -16.07
N ILE A 243 9.06 -0.90 -15.44
CA ILE A 243 9.34 0.51 -15.71
C ILE A 243 10.00 1.14 -14.49
N LEU A 244 11.33 1.29 -14.56
CA LEU A 244 12.12 1.87 -13.48
C LEU A 244 11.62 3.26 -13.08
N ARG A 245 11.46 3.49 -11.78
CA ARG A 245 10.98 4.76 -11.18
C ARG A 245 9.57 5.15 -11.59
N TRP A 246 8.79 4.22 -12.14
CA TRP A 246 7.43 4.51 -12.58
C TRP A 246 7.33 5.68 -13.57
N LEU A 247 8.35 5.86 -14.44
CA LEU A 247 8.47 7.03 -15.33
C LEU A 247 7.54 6.92 -16.55
N PRO A 248 6.61 7.88 -16.73
CA PRO A 248 5.70 7.90 -17.88
C PRO A 248 6.42 7.91 -19.25
N ASP A 249 7.51 8.69 -19.37
CA ASP A 249 8.29 8.78 -20.60
C ASP A 249 8.91 7.41 -20.96
N THR A 250 9.38 6.66 -19.97
CA THR A 250 9.93 5.31 -20.18
C THR A 250 8.85 4.32 -20.64
N ALA A 251 7.63 4.45 -20.10
CA ALA A 251 6.50 3.64 -20.54
C ALA A 251 6.08 3.98 -21.97
N GLN A 252 6.09 5.27 -22.32
CA GLN A 252 5.86 5.73 -23.70
C GLN A 252 6.89 5.14 -24.67
N ASP A 253 8.19 5.30 -24.38
CA ASP A 253 9.28 4.76 -25.22
C ASP A 253 9.12 3.24 -25.40
N ARG A 254 8.84 2.51 -24.30
CA ARG A 254 8.63 1.06 -24.36
C ARG A 254 7.43 0.70 -25.22
N MET A 255 6.31 1.43 -25.13
CA MET A 255 5.14 1.16 -25.97
C MET A 255 5.40 1.43 -27.46
N GLU A 256 6.13 2.49 -27.78
CA GLU A 256 6.57 2.78 -29.17
C GLU A 256 7.42 1.62 -29.72
N ASP A 257 8.31 1.05 -28.91
CA ASP A 257 9.10 -0.12 -29.27
C ASP A 257 8.21 -1.37 -29.49
N LEU A 258 7.24 -1.63 -28.60
CA LEU A 258 6.31 -2.75 -28.70
C LEU A 258 5.46 -2.68 -29.97
N LEU A 259 4.98 -1.52 -30.36
CA LEU A 259 4.24 -1.31 -31.62
C LEU A 259 5.08 -1.68 -32.85
N THR A 260 6.39 -1.59 -32.75
CA THR A 260 7.32 -1.95 -33.82
C THR A 260 7.65 -3.45 -33.80
N VAL A 261 7.92 -4.02 -32.63
CA VAL A 261 8.35 -5.43 -32.43
C VAL A 261 7.21 -6.42 -32.68
N GLY A 262 5.99 -6.09 -32.28
CA GLY A 262 4.80 -6.94 -32.40
C GLY A 262 4.39 -7.27 -33.85
N GLY A 263 5.22 -6.93 -34.86
CA GLY A 263 4.97 -7.26 -36.26
C GLY A 263 3.77 -6.54 -36.87
N GLY A 264 3.30 -5.46 -36.25
CA GLY A 264 2.12 -4.71 -36.67
C GLY A 264 0.80 -5.37 -36.22
N ALA A 265 0.85 -6.29 -35.28
CA ALA A 265 -0.35 -6.81 -34.65
C ALA A 265 -1.08 -5.65 -33.91
N ARG A 266 -2.40 -5.56 -34.12
CA ARG A 266 -3.20 -4.62 -33.40
C ARG A 266 -3.25 -5.06 -31.91
N ILE A 267 -3.07 -4.11 -31.01
CA ILE A 267 -3.17 -4.33 -29.58
C ILE A 267 -4.62 -4.06 -29.16
N ASP A 268 -5.21 -5.00 -28.43
CA ASP A 268 -6.60 -4.95 -27.93
C ASP A 268 -6.66 -4.54 -26.47
N GLY A 269 -5.58 -4.80 -25.69
CA GLY A 269 -5.49 -4.43 -24.29
C GLY A 269 -4.07 -4.19 -23.81
N VAL A 270 -3.92 -3.41 -22.75
CA VAL A 270 -2.65 -3.15 -22.08
C VAL A 270 -2.87 -3.22 -20.57
N LEU A 271 -2.19 -4.16 -19.93
CA LEU A 271 -2.05 -4.16 -18.48
C LEU A 271 -1.07 -3.05 -18.11
N SER A 272 -1.56 -2.00 -17.47
CA SER A 272 -0.75 -0.90 -16.95
C SER A 272 -0.98 -0.76 -15.44
N PRO A 273 0.09 -0.83 -14.63
CA PRO A 273 -0.03 -0.86 -13.17
C PRO A 273 -0.05 0.52 -12.50
N TYR A 274 -0.12 1.62 -13.27
CA TYR A 274 -0.12 2.98 -12.74
C TYR A 274 -0.59 4.00 -13.79
N ASP A 275 -1.39 4.95 -13.37
CA ASP A 275 -2.00 5.97 -14.21
C ASP A 275 -1.00 6.83 -15.00
N GLY A 276 0.11 7.22 -14.37
CA GLY A 276 1.16 7.95 -15.06
C GLY A 276 1.76 7.15 -16.24
N LEU A 277 1.92 5.81 -16.08
CA LEU A 277 2.37 4.95 -17.17
C LEU A 277 1.30 4.87 -18.27
N SER A 278 0.02 4.79 -17.89
CA SER A 278 -1.11 4.72 -18.81
C SER A 278 -1.18 5.94 -19.72
N ILE A 279 -0.94 7.13 -19.19
CA ILE A 279 -0.85 8.37 -19.98
C ILE A 279 0.28 8.27 -21.03
N GLY A 280 1.47 7.80 -20.65
CA GLY A 280 2.58 7.57 -21.58
C GLY A 280 2.24 6.53 -22.65
N ILE A 281 1.64 5.41 -22.26
CA ILE A 281 1.20 4.34 -23.14
C ILE A 281 0.17 4.86 -24.18
N ILE A 282 -0.85 5.59 -23.72
CA ILE A 282 -1.89 6.18 -24.58
C ILE A 282 -1.28 7.18 -25.56
N SER A 283 -0.30 7.97 -25.11
CA SER A 283 0.46 8.89 -25.98
C SER A 283 1.18 8.15 -27.11
N ALA A 284 1.86 7.03 -26.80
CA ALA A 284 2.53 6.18 -27.78
C ALA A 284 1.55 5.54 -28.76
N LEU A 285 0.43 4.99 -28.24
CA LEU A 285 -0.63 4.39 -29.07
C LEU A 285 -1.20 5.40 -30.08
N THR A 286 -1.53 6.60 -29.61
CA THR A 286 -2.07 7.68 -30.46
C THR A 286 -1.06 8.11 -31.51
N SER A 287 0.22 8.26 -31.14
CA SER A 287 1.32 8.54 -32.05
C SER A 287 1.55 7.39 -33.07
N GLY A 288 1.29 6.15 -32.65
CA GLY A 288 1.36 4.93 -33.43
C GLY A 288 0.18 4.75 -34.41
N GLY A 289 -0.82 5.64 -34.37
CA GLY A 289 -1.93 5.68 -35.32
C GLY A 289 -3.26 5.13 -34.82
N TYR A 290 -3.39 4.88 -33.49
CA TYR A 290 -4.69 4.61 -32.89
C TYR A 290 -5.48 5.92 -32.79
N SER A 291 -6.76 5.88 -33.13
CA SER A 291 -7.66 7.02 -32.92
C SER A 291 -8.31 6.90 -31.52
N PRO A 292 -8.83 8.00 -30.93
CA PRO A 292 -9.50 7.93 -29.63
C PRO A 292 -10.63 6.88 -29.55
N ASP A 293 -11.39 6.72 -30.65
CA ASP A 293 -12.48 5.73 -30.72
C ASP A 293 -11.99 4.27 -30.94
N ASP A 294 -10.69 4.06 -30.98
CA ASP A 294 -10.05 2.81 -31.40
C ASP A 294 -8.85 2.42 -30.50
N LEU A 295 -8.72 3.08 -29.35
CA LEU A 295 -7.72 2.75 -28.35
C LEU A 295 -8.01 1.37 -27.74
N PRO A 296 -6.96 0.60 -27.37
CA PRO A 296 -7.12 -0.64 -26.61
C PRO A 296 -7.66 -0.37 -25.20
N VAL A 297 -8.11 -1.42 -24.55
CA VAL A 297 -8.39 -1.38 -23.10
C VAL A 297 -7.08 -1.11 -22.34
N VAL A 298 -6.94 0.04 -21.71
CA VAL A 298 -5.77 0.41 -20.91
C VAL A 298 -6.18 0.52 -19.45
N THR A 299 -5.57 -0.28 -18.58
CA THR A 299 -5.78 -0.19 -17.11
C THR A 299 -4.93 0.90 -16.49
N GLY A 300 -5.10 1.14 -15.20
CA GLY A 300 -4.29 2.09 -14.42
C GLY A 300 -4.44 1.85 -12.94
N GLN A 301 -3.88 2.76 -12.13
CA GLN A 301 -3.93 2.75 -10.68
C GLN A 301 -3.65 4.15 -10.15
N ASP A 302 -4.21 4.46 -8.98
CA ASP A 302 -4.08 5.65 -8.16
C ASP A 302 -5.12 6.74 -8.44
N ALA A 303 -5.97 6.59 -9.45
CA ALA A 303 -7.05 7.53 -9.80
C ALA A 303 -6.56 8.99 -9.93
N GLU A 304 -5.39 9.22 -10.52
CA GLU A 304 -4.86 10.57 -10.72
C GLU A 304 -5.77 11.40 -11.65
N VAL A 305 -5.91 12.69 -11.38
CA VAL A 305 -6.85 13.58 -12.10
C VAL A 305 -6.72 13.48 -13.63
N GLY A 306 -5.49 13.43 -14.13
CA GLY A 306 -5.23 13.30 -15.57
C GLY A 306 -5.80 12.02 -16.17
N SER A 307 -5.65 10.91 -15.48
CA SER A 307 -6.14 9.59 -15.89
C SER A 307 -7.65 9.47 -15.75
N VAL A 308 -8.23 10.00 -14.69
CA VAL A 308 -9.70 10.02 -14.54
C VAL A 308 -10.32 10.83 -15.69
N LYS A 309 -9.73 11.96 -16.10
CA LYS A 309 -10.17 12.71 -17.29
C LYS A 309 -10.01 11.91 -18.58
N SER A 310 -8.90 11.20 -18.74
CA SER A 310 -8.67 10.29 -19.86
C SER A 310 -9.70 9.16 -19.90
N MET A 311 -10.07 8.62 -18.74
CA MET A 311 -11.11 7.61 -18.61
C MET A 311 -12.50 8.17 -18.96
N ILE A 312 -12.84 9.36 -18.49
CA ILE A 312 -14.09 10.06 -18.84
C ILE A 312 -14.14 10.37 -20.34
N ALA A 313 -12.99 10.67 -20.97
CA ALA A 313 -12.87 10.86 -22.40
C ALA A 313 -12.93 9.55 -23.21
N GLY A 314 -12.89 8.39 -22.57
CA GLY A 314 -12.89 7.08 -23.21
C GLY A 314 -11.53 6.64 -23.76
N GLU A 315 -10.44 7.25 -23.31
CA GLU A 315 -9.07 6.92 -23.73
C GLU A 315 -8.40 5.88 -22.82
N GLN A 316 -8.69 5.91 -21.51
CA GLN A 316 -8.32 4.89 -20.53
C GLN A 316 -9.57 4.13 -20.10
N TYR A 317 -9.45 2.84 -19.83
CA TYR A 317 -10.60 2.02 -19.45
C TYR A 317 -10.91 2.07 -17.95
N SER A 318 -9.90 1.87 -17.12
CA SER A 318 -10.05 1.77 -15.66
C SER A 318 -8.84 2.31 -14.92
N THR A 319 -9.05 2.60 -13.65
CA THR A 319 -7.99 2.82 -12.66
C THR A 319 -8.34 2.08 -11.36
N ILE A 320 -7.35 1.67 -10.60
CA ILE A 320 -7.57 1.12 -9.26
C ILE A 320 -7.44 2.26 -8.25
N PHE A 321 -8.55 2.56 -7.59
CA PHE A 321 -8.61 3.59 -6.57
C PHE A 321 -8.06 3.08 -5.24
N LYS A 322 -7.20 3.87 -4.67
CA LYS A 322 -6.59 3.69 -3.36
C LYS A 322 -6.77 5.00 -2.58
N ASP A 323 -7.62 5.00 -1.56
CA ASP A 323 -7.92 6.24 -0.82
C ASP A 323 -6.73 6.64 0.07
N VAL A 324 -5.94 7.59 -0.41
CA VAL A 324 -4.76 8.10 0.32
C VAL A 324 -5.13 8.84 1.62
N ARG A 325 -6.40 9.25 1.78
CA ARG A 325 -6.91 9.85 3.02
C ARG A 325 -6.99 8.79 4.13
N GLU A 326 -7.43 7.59 3.78
CA GLU A 326 -7.49 6.45 4.70
C GLU A 326 -6.08 5.92 5.01
N LEU A 327 -5.22 5.80 3.99
CA LEU A 327 -3.83 5.38 4.19
C LEU A 327 -3.08 6.35 5.12
N GLY A 328 -3.22 7.67 4.88
CA GLY A 328 -2.67 8.70 5.75
C GLY A 328 -3.24 8.61 7.16
N GLY A 329 -4.55 8.42 7.30
CA GLY A 329 -5.24 8.24 8.58
C GLY A 329 -4.74 7.02 9.36
N GLN A 330 -4.47 5.91 8.67
CA GLN A 330 -3.92 4.72 9.30
C GLN A 330 -2.48 4.94 9.80
N ALA A 331 -1.62 5.58 9.01
CA ALA A 331 -0.28 5.95 9.45
C ALA A 331 -0.32 6.86 10.69
N VAL A 332 -1.22 7.85 10.69
CA VAL A 332 -1.44 8.76 11.83
C VAL A 332 -1.90 8.00 13.07
N THR A 333 -2.83 7.06 12.91
CA THR A 333 -3.30 6.19 14.01
C THR A 333 -2.16 5.36 14.60
N MET A 334 -1.28 4.80 13.75
CA MET A 334 -0.10 4.07 14.20
C MET A 334 0.89 4.98 14.96
N VAL A 335 1.17 6.17 14.44
CA VAL A 335 2.03 7.16 15.13
C VAL A 335 1.44 7.51 16.50
N ASP A 336 0.16 7.81 16.56
CA ASP A 336 -0.50 8.24 17.80
C ASP A 336 -0.52 7.12 18.86
N ALA A 337 -0.74 5.86 18.45
CA ALA A 337 -0.61 4.70 19.32
C ALA A 337 0.81 4.58 19.90
N LEU A 338 1.84 4.62 19.04
CA LEU A 338 3.25 4.56 19.45
C LEU A 338 3.62 5.69 20.42
N MET A 339 3.15 6.91 20.16
CA MET A 339 3.39 8.06 21.03
C MET A 339 2.73 7.91 22.39
N LYS A 340 1.63 7.16 22.49
CA LYS A 340 0.94 6.83 23.75
C LYS A 340 1.54 5.61 24.45
N GLY A 341 2.48 4.91 23.83
CA GLY A 341 3.05 3.66 24.31
C GLY A 341 2.08 2.47 24.18
N GLU A 342 1.19 2.56 23.20
CA GLU A 342 0.23 1.52 22.81
C GLU A 342 0.74 0.79 21.56
N GLU A 343 0.28 -0.44 21.36
CA GLU A 343 0.58 -1.19 20.12
C GLU A 343 -0.37 -0.75 19.01
N PRO A 344 0.13 -0.35 17.84
CA PRO A 344 -0.68 -0.07 16.66
C PRO A 344 -1.53 -1.28 16.22
N GLU A 345 -2.74 -1.01 15.73
CA GLU A 345 -3.57 -2.02 15.09
C GLU A 345 -2.95 -2.48 13.78
N VAL A 346 -2.94 -3.80 13.56
CA VAL A 346 -2.50 -4.46 12.33
C VAL A 346 -3.49 -5.55 11.95
N ASN A 347 -3.61 -5.84 10.66
CA ASN A 347 -4.48 -6.90 10.13
C ASN A 347 -3.71 -7.96 9.32
N ASP A 348 -2.40 -7.77 9.13
CA ASP A 348 -1.51 -8.75 8.51
C ASP A 348 -0.19 -8.88 9.29
N THR A 349 0.22 -10.13 9.56
CA THR A 349 1.45 -10.48 10.25
C THR A 349 2.18 -11.66 9.59
N GLU A 350 1.85 -11.96 8.33
CA GLU A 350 2.34 -13.15 7.64
C GLU A 350 2.91 -12.84 6.25
N THR A 351 2.43 -11.78 5.58
CA THR A 351 2.66 -11.57 4.14
C THR A 351 3.94 -10.79 3.83
N TYR A 352 4.21 -9.73 4.57
CA TYR A 352 5.26 -8.77 4.19
C TYR A 352 6.60 -9.05 4.87
N ASP A 353 7.37 -9.99 4.26
CA ASP A 353 8.77 -10.28 4.64
C ASP A 353 9.70 -9.25 3.99
N ASN A 354 10.41 -8.49 4.80
CA ASN A 354 11.35 -7.48 4.33
C ASN A 354 12.81 -8.00 4.21
N GLY A 355 12.98 -9.33 4.30
CA GLY A 355 14.29 -9.98 4.23
C GLY A 355 14.98 -10.14 5.58
N GLU A 356 14.54 -9.44 6.63
CA GLU A 356 15.03 -9.57 8.01
C GLU A 356 13.94 -10.10 8.95
N LYS A 357 12.70 -9.67 8.72
CA LYS A 357 11.52 -10.11 9.50
C LYS A 357 10.23 -9.94 8.71
N ILE A 358 9.18 -10.61 9.18
CA ILE A 358 7.80 -10.24 8.79
C ILE A 358 7.46 -8.93 9.49
N VAL A 359 7.13 -7.90 8.73
CA VAL A 359 6.75 -6.58 9.26
C VAL A 359 5.24 -6.58 9.54
N PRO A 360 4.81 -6.35 10.79
CA PRO A 360 3.39 -6.22 11.09
C PRO A 360 2.77 -5.10 10.28
N SER A 361 1.69 -5.40 9.54
CA SER A 361 1.16 -4.53 8.52
C SER A 361 -0.33 -4.25 8.70
N TYR A 362 -0.77 -3.08 8.24
CA TYR A 362 -2.18 -2.78 8.05
C TYR A 362 -2.45 -2.59 6.56
N LEU A 363 -3.30 -3.44 6.01
CA LEU A 363 -3.66 -3.47 4.60
C LEU A 363 -5.05 -2.87 4.43
N LEU A 364 -5.16 -1.84 3.59
CA LEU A 364 -6.41 -1.22 3.20
C LEU A 364 -6.96 -1.88 1.93
N GLU A 365 -8.24 -1.74 1.73
CA GLU A 365 -8.92 -2.19 0.51
C GLU A 365 -8.72 -1.19 -0.63
N SER A 366 -8.83 -1.68 -1.86
CA SER A 366 -8.81 -0.90 -3.10
C SER A 366 -10.04 -1.22 -3.94
N GLU A 367 -10.36 -0.38 -4.94
CA GLU A 367 -11.56 -0.52 -5.75
C GLU A 367 -11.29 -0.23 -7.23
N ILE A 368 -11.91 -1.04 -8.12
CA ILE A 368 -11.89 -0.78 -9.56
C ILE A 368 -12.79 0.41 -9.87
N VAL A 369 -12.22 1.42 -10.52
CA VAL A 369 -12.96 2.58 -11.00
C VAL A 369 -12.95 2.62 -12.52
N THR A 370 -14.14 2.80 -13.09
CA THR A 370 -14.38 2.97 -14.51
C THR A 370 -15.25 4.21 -14.76
N VAL A 371 -15.55 4.49 -16.02
CA VAL A 371 -16.47 5.59 -16.38
C VAL A 371 -17.87 5.39 -15.79
N ASP A 372 -18.24 4.17 -15.41
CA ASP A 372 -19.60 3.85 -14.92
C ASP A 372 -19.78 4.14 -13.43
N ASN A 373 -18.69 4.13 -12.62
CA ASN A 373 -18.76 4.32 -11.16
C ASN A 373 -17.91 5.47 -10.61
N TYR A 374 -17.13 6.18 -11.44
CA TYR A 374 -16.21 7.23 -10.95
C TYR A 374 -16.94 8.36 -10.19
N GLU A 375 -18.20 8.68 -10.56
CA GLU A 375 -18.95 9.72 -9.85
C GLU A 375 -19.24 9.29 -8.42
N GLU A 376 -19.68 8.02 -8.22
CA GLU A 376 -19.97 7.47 -6.89
C GLU A 376 -18.67 7.36 -6.05
N VAL A 377 -17.64 6.75 -6.63
CA VAL A 377 -16.41 6.41 -5.89
C VAL A 377 -15.54 7.63 -5.62
N LEU A 378 -15.39 8.53 -6.60
CA LEU A 378 -14.44 9.65 -6.49
C LEU A 378 -15.10 10.99 -6.15
N VAL A 379 -16.35 11.25 -6.63
CA VAL A 379 -16.99 12.55 -6.44
C VAL A 379 -17.91 12.53 -5.22
N ASP A 380 -18.82 11.57 -5.12
CA ASP A 380 -19.78 11.50 -4.01
C ASP A 380 -19.08 11.16 -2.68
N SER A 381 -17.94 10.43 -2.72
CA SER A 381 -17.05 10.21 -1.56
C SER A 381 -16.33 11.49 -1.09
N GLY A 382 -16.32 12.53 -1.93
CA GLY A 382 -15.60 13.78 -1.67
C GLY A 382 -14.08 13.67 -1.86
N TYR A 383 -13.60 12.65 -2.58
CA TYR A 383 -12.19 12.54 -2.94
C TYR A 383 -11.79 13.63 -3.94
N TYR A 384 -12.60 13.80 -5.00
CA TYR A 384 -12.51 14.91 -5.94
C TYR A 384 -13.80 15.71 -5.99
N THR A 385 -13.69 16.96 -6.39
CA THR A 385 -14.85 17.73 -6.82
C THR A 385 -15.14 17.50 -8.29
N ALA A 386 -16.40 17.57 -8.70
CA ALA A 386 -16.77 17.44 -10.11
C ALA A 386 -16.09 18.50 -11.03
N ASP A 387 -15.62 19.63 -10.45
CA ASP A 387 -14.93 20.68 -11.22
C ASP A 387 -13.45 20.31 -11.50
N GLU A 388 -12.80 19.55 -10.63
CA GLU A 388 -11.44 19.06 -10.83
C GLU A 388 -11.36 18.03 -11.97
N LEU A 389 -12.44 17.30 -12.20
CA LEU A 389 -12.54 16.26 -13.22
C LEU A 389 -13.07 16.74 -14.59
N LYS A 390 -13.27 18.06 -14.79
CA LYS A 390 -13.71 18.65 -16.07
C LYS A 390 -12.56 18.98 -17.00
#